data_a591e41883e8a46dbb0cb3069d43aca1
#
_entry.id   a591e41883e8a46dbb0cb3069d43aca1
#
_cell.length_a   1.000
_cell.length_b   1.000
_cell.length_c   1.000
_cell.angle_alpha   90.00
_cell.angle_beta   90.00
_cell.angle_gamma   90.00
#
_symmetry.space_group_name_H-M   'P 1'
#
loop_
_entity.id
_entity.type
_entity.pdbx_description
1 polymer ?
#
loop_
_entity_poly.entity_id
_entity_poly.type
_entity_poly.pdbx_seq_one_letter_code
_entity_poly.pdbx_strand_id
1 'polypeptide(L)'
;MSQNSKKLYNQLQKQYSRRINLDLKRIKKVLEKLNNPEEEISNVINIIGSDGKNSVLTSLKYFLEANNFKVNTFTSPHLYDVRQRFWLGNRFISLKEIEKYKKIIEKTKLKLTLFELLTCIYILAAKKTESNSYNLVESGLFFKKDSTNLWSSPTAQVVTNINYQHQEWIRPKTIQEICKQKVGYLSKETKIYIGKQKSKTSKIINNILN
;
A
#
# COMPACT_ATOMS: atom_id res chain seq x y z
N MET A 1 23.68 -0.13 0.43
CA MET A 1 22.85 0.29 -0.71
C MET A 1 23.61 0.00 -1.99
N SER A 2 23.08 -0.77 -2.93
CA SER A 2 23.74 -0.89 -4.21
C SER A 2 23.63 0.44 -4.96
N GLN A 3 24.74 0.93 -5.52
CA GLN A 3 24.81 2.18 -6.28
C GLN A 3 23.72 2.21 -7.39
N ASN A 4 23.43 1.07 -7.98
CA ASN A 4 22.41 0.89 -9.00
C ASN A 4 20.97 1.12 -8.49
N SER A 5 20.65 0.69 -7.27
CA SER A 5 19.33 0.94 -6.68
C SER A 5 19.08 2.42 -6.44
N LYS A 6 20.08 3.12 -5.89
CA LYS A 6 20.02 4.58 -5.69
C LYS A 6 19.85 5.32 -7.02
N LYS A 7 20.60 4.91 -8.04
CA LYS A 7 20.51 5.48 -9.39
C LYS A 7 19.11 5.30 -9.98
N LEU A 8 18.58 4.08 -9.94
CA LEU A 8 17.22 3.80 -10.43
C LEU A 8 16.17 4.64 -9.69
N TYR A 9 16.19 4.66 -8.36
CA TYR A 9 15.21 5.41 -7.58
C TYR A 9 15.27 6.91 -7.86
N ASN A 10 16.48 7.48 -8.00
CA ASN A 10 16.66 8.87 -8.39
C ASN A 10 16.09 9.17 -9.79
N GLN A 11 16.24 8.25 -10.73
CA GLN A 11 15.63 8.37 -12.07
C GLN A 11 14.10 8.35 -11.98
N LEU A 12 13.51 7.43 -11.21
CA LEU A 12 12.08 7.38 -10.97
C LEU A 12 11.57 8.67 -10.33
N GLN A 13 12.29 9.22 -9.35
CA GLN A 13 11.93 10.47 -8.69
C GLN A 13 12.00 11.71 -9.61
N LYS A 14 12.85 11.69 -10.62
CA LYS A 14 12.92 12.76 -11.64
C LYS A 14 11.80 12.64 -12.67
N GLN A 15 11.46 11.41 -13.04
CA GLN A 15 10.49 11.12 -14.12
C GLN A 15 9.04 11.20 -13.63
N TYR A 16 8.78 10.80 -12.39
CA TYR A 16 7.43 10.73 -11.82
C TYR A 16 7.23 11.78 -10.73
N SER A 17 6.06 12.42 -10.75
CA SER A 17 5.74 13.45 -9.77
C SER A 17 5.76 12.87 -8.35
N ARG A 18 6.49 13.54 -7.45
CA ARG A 18 6.46 13.29 -6.01
C ARG A 18 5.28 13.97 -5.32
N ARG A 19 4.53 14.80 -6.04
CA ARG A 19 3.37 15.49 -5.47
C ARG A 19 2.37 14.45 -5.02
N ILE A 20 1.94 14.59 -3.79
CA ILE A 20 0.84 13.80 -3.27
C ILE A 20 -0.43 14.27 -3.98
N ASN A 21 -1.02 13.39 -4.73
CA ASN A 21 -2.27 13.63 -5.40
C ASN A 21 -3.19 12.43 -5.13
N LEU A 22 -4.02 12.61 -4.12
CA LEU A 22 -4.92 11.58 -3.62
C LEU A 22 -6.14 11.47 -4.58
N ASP A 23 -5.99 10.63 -5.61
CA ASP A 23 -7.05 10.32 -6.56
C ASP A 23 -6.85 8.91 -7.14
N LEU A 24 -7.84 8.05 -6.97
CA LEU A 24 -7.83 6.68 -7.49
C LEU A 24 -8.10 6.57 -8.99
N LYS A 25 -8.61 7.62 -9.65
CA LYS A 25 -9.02 7.55 -11.05
C LYS A 25 -7.85 7.22 -11.98
N ARG A 26 -6.65 7.77 -11.72
CA ARG A 26 -5.47 7.55 -12.57
C ARG A 26 -5.00 6.10 -12.50
N ILE A 27 -4.78 5.60 -11.28
CA ILE A 27 -4.29 4.24 -11.09
C ILE A 27 -5.31 3.21 -11.61
N LYS A 28 -6.61 3.41 -11.36
CA LYS A 28 -7.67 2.52 -11.87
C LYS A 28 -7.68 2.46 -13.39
N LYS A 29 -7.55 3.60 -14.09
CA LYS A 29 -7.43 3.62 -15.56
C LYS A 29 -6.20 2.88 -16.09
N VAL A 30 -5.08 2.94 -15.35
CA VAL A 30 -3.87 2.19 -15.73
C VAL A 30 -4.10 0.70 -15.54
N LEU A 31 -4.68 0.29 -14.41
CA LEU A 31 -4.96 -1.11 -14.11
C LEU A 31 -5.98 -1.70 -15.09
N GLU A 32 -7.04 -0.97 -15.43
CA GLU A 32 -8.00 -1.34 -16.48
C GLU A 32 -7.31 -1.62 -17.83
N LYS A 33 -6.40 -0.73 -18.26
CA LYS A 33 -5.60 -0.97 -19.49
C LYS A 33 -4.65 -2.16 -19.40
N LEU A 34 -4.34 -2.62 -18.19
CA LEU A 34 -3.52 -3.79 -17.92
C LEU A 34 -4.35 -5.04 -17.64
N ASN A 35 -5.67 -5.01 -17.91
CA ASN A 35 -6.64 -6.06 -17.67
C ASN A 35 -6.82 -6.38 -16.18
N ASN A 36 -6.93 -5.34 -15.34
CA ASN A 36 -7.21 -5.40 -13.90
C ASN A 36 -6.36 -6.44 -13.12
N PRO A 37 -5.02 -6.36 -13.21
CA PRO A 37 -4.15 -7.35 -12.58
C PRO A 37 -4.29 -7.42 -11.05
N GLU A 38 -4.87 -6.42 -10.41
CA GLU A 38 -5.17 -6.41 -8.97
C GLU A 38 -6.25 -7.43 -8.60
N GLU A 39 -7.18 -7.76 -9.50
CA GLU A 39 -8.23 -8.74 -9.27
C GLU A 39 -7.69 -10.18 -9.23
N GLU A 40 -6.49 -10.42 -9.77
CA GLU A 40 -5.81 -11.71 -9.71
C GLU A 40 -5.00 -11.92 -8.42
N ILE A 41 -4.96 -10.89 -7.54
CA ILE A 41 -4.26 -10.96 -6.25
C ILE A 41 -5.25 -11.35 -5.16
N SER A 42 -5.08 -12.52 -4.58
CA SER A 42 -5.87 -13.04 -3.46
C SER A 42 -5.26 -12.69 -2.10
N ASN A 43 -5.99 -13.00 -1.03
CA ASN A 43 -5.53 -12.91 0.36
C ASN A 43 -4.89 -11.56 0.74
N VAL A 44 -5.51 -10.47 0.29
CA VAL A 44 -5.02 -9.12 0.57
C VAL A 44 -5.35 -8.72 2.00
N ILE A 45 -4.34 -8.23 2.73
CA ILE A 45 -4.48 -7.62 4.04
C ILE A 45 -3.96 -6.18 3.96
N ASN A 46 -4.86 -5.21 4.10
CA ASN A 46 -4.48 -3.80 4.15
C ASN A 46 -4.03 -3.43 5.56
N ILE A 47 -2.92 -2.68 5.66
CA ILE A 47 -2.40 -2.18 6.93
C ILE A 47 -2.42 -0.65 6.90
N ILE A 48 -3.28 -0.07 7.74
CA ILE A 48 -3.64 1.35 7.75
C ILE A 48 -3.28 1.96 9.11
N GLY A 49 -2.92 3.21 9.16
CA GLY A 49 -2.66 3.91 10.42
C GLY A 49 -1.65 5.05 10.26
N SER A 50 -1.28 5.65 11.38
CA SER A 50 -0.20 6.64 11.43
C SER A 50 1.11 5.96 11.77
N ASP A 51 1.20 5.34 12.93
CA ASP A 51 2.40 4.72 13.46
C ASP A 51 2.27 3.19 13.53
N GLY A 52 3.40 2.48 13.41
CA GLY A 52 3.47 1.03 13.60
C GLY A 52 3.02 0.18 12.42
N LYS A 53 2.64 0.75 11.28
CA LYS A 53 2.22 -0.02 10.09
C LYS A 53 3.27 -1.04 9.67
N ASN A 54 4.51 -0.59 9.45
CA ASN A 54 5.59 -1.47 9.02
C ASN A 54 5.93 -2.54 10.08
N SER A 55 5.90 -2.20 11.37
CA SER A 55 6.11 -3.17 12.45
C SER A 55 5.07 -4.28 12.46
N VAL A 56 3.78 -3.91 12.34
CA VAL A 56 2.67 -4.88 12.27
C VAL A 56 2.79 -5.73 11.01
N LEU A 57 3.05 -5.11 9.86
CA LEU A 57 3.24 -5.81 8.59
C LEU A 57 4.39 -6.84 8.69
N THR A 58 5.53 -6.42 9.21
CA THR A 58 6.72 -7.28 9.35
C THR A 58 6.45 -8.44 10.31
N SER A 59 5.81 -8.18 11.46
CA SER A 59 5.43 -9.24 12.40
C SER A 59 4.47 -10.24 11.77
N LEU A 60 3.42 -9.75 11.09
CA LEU A 60 2.45 -10.59 10.43
C LEU A 60 3.09 -11.42 9.31
N LYS A 61 4.01 -10.82 8.53
CA LYS A 61 4.80 -11.55 7.54
C LYS A 61 5.52 -12.74 8.17
N TYR A 62 6.26 -12.53 9.27
CA TYR A 62 7.01 -13.60 9.91
C TYR A 62 6.11 -14.68 10.51
N PHE A 63 4.97 -14.31 11.10
CA PHE A 63 4.00 -15.29 11.60
C PHE A 63 3.41 -16.16 10.49
N LEU A 64 3.06 -15.56 9.36
CA LEU A 64 2.55 -16.30 8.20
C LEU A 64 3.63 -17.21 7.60
N GLU A 65 4.85 -16.71 7.42
CA GLU A 65 5.97 -17.50 6.90
C GLU A 65 6.35 -18.67 7.82
N ALA A 66 6.31 -18.47 9.15
CA ALA A 66 6.53 -19.52 10.13
C ALA A 66 5.46 -20.64 10.07
N ASN A 67 4.28 -20.34 9.54
CA ASN A 67 3.21 -21.29 9.28
C ASN A 67 3.19 -21.77 7.81
N ASN A 68 4.30 -21.65 7.10
CA ASN A 68 4.51 -22.11 5.72
C ASN A 68 3.66 -21.41 4.67
N PHE A 69 3.10 -20.23 4.96
CA PHE A 69 2.44 -19.43 3.95
C PHE A 69 3.45 -18.60 3.16
N LYS A 70 3.22 -18.49 1.86
CA LYS A 70 3.94 -17.52 1.02
C LYS A 70 3.37 -16.13 1.25
N VAL A 71 4.25 -15.15 1.39
CA VAL A 71 3.85 -13.76 1.71
C VAL A 71 4.50 -12.80 0.75
N ASN A 72 3.70 -11.95 0.15
CA ASN A 72 4.14 -10.77 -0.57
C ASN A 72 3.92 -9.53 0.31
N THR A 73 4.81 -8.55 0.26
CA THR A 73 4.59 -7.30 0.96
C THR A 73 4.83 -6.09 0.08
N PHE A 74 4.00 -5.06 0.29
CA PHE A 74 4.24 -3.72 -0.23
C PHE A 74 4.33 -2.73 0.93
N THR A 75 5.49 -2.09 1.10
CA THR A 75 5.78 -1.18 2.22
C THR A 75 6.24 0.19 1.76
N SER A 76 6.09 1.19 2.63
CA SER A 76 6.55 2.56 2.36
C SER A 76 6.81 3.36 3.64
N PRO A 77 7.87 4.19 3.65
CA PRO A 77 8.96 4.28 2.69
C PRO A 77 9.96 3.12 2.82
N HIS A 78 10.92 3.01 1.90
CA HIS A 78 12.11 2.18 2.11
C HIS A 78 13.17 2.95 2.93
N LEU A 79 14.03 2.24 3.63
CA LEU A 79 15.12 2.85 4.40
C LEU A 79 16.37 3.12 3.53
N TYR A 80 16.82 2.10 2.83
CA TYR A 80 18.08 2.16 2.07
C TYR A 80 17.94 1.83 0.60
N ASP A 81 17.01 0.95 0.24
CA ASP A 81 16.92 0.38 -1.10
C ASP A 81 15.47 0.27 -1.55
N VAL A 82 15.15 0.79 -2.75
CA VAL A 82 13.78 0.78 -3.27
C VAL A 82 13.18 -0.63 -3.31
N ARG A 83 14.01 -1.67 -3.46
CA ARG A 83 13.58 -3.08 -3.47
C ARG A 83 12.96 -3.51 -2.15
N GLN A 84 13.32 -2.87 -1.03
CA GLN A 84 12.76 -3.16 0.30
C GLN A 84 11.25 -2.93 0.36
N ARG A 85 10.70 -2.15 -0.58
CA ARG A 85 9.25 -1.96 -0.68
C ARG A 85 8.49 -3.20 -1.17
N PHE A 86 9.20 -4.17 -1.75
CA PHE A 86 8.62 -5.29 -2.48
C PHE A 86 9.25 -6.60 -2.07
N TRP A 87 8.63 -7.30 -1.15
CA TRP A 87 8.94 -8.68 -0.82
C TRP A 87 8.00 -9.59 -1.60
N LEU A 88 8.53 -10.61 -2.26
CA LEU A 88 7.79 -11.50 -3.16
C LEU A 88 8.08 -12.95 -2.79
N GLY A 89 7.24 -13.53 -1.94
CA GLY A 89 7.31 -14.92 -1.48
C GLY A 89 8.53 -15.24 -0.60
N ASN A 90 9.74 -15.08 -1.11
CA ASN A 90 10.99 -15.41 -0.40
C ASN A 90 12.16 -14.49 -0.74
N ARG A 91 11.94 -13.44 -1.51
CA ARG A 91 12.98 -12.51 -1.96
C ARG A 91 12.47 -11.10 -2.17
N PHE A 92 13.37 -10.15 -2.19
CA PHE A 92 13.07 -8.82 -2.72
C PHE A 92 12.99 -8.84 -4.25
N ILE A 93 12.16 -7.96 -4.81
CA ILE A 93 12.12 -7.71 -6.24
C ILE A 93 13.51 -7.34 -6.77
N SER A 94 13.86 -7.75 -7.98
CA SER A 94 15.10 -7.31 -8.64
C SER A 94 14.93 -5.96 -9.32
N LEU A 95 16.03 -5.21 -9.53
CA LEU A 95 15.99 -3.94 -10.29
C LEU A 95 15.53 -4.16 -11.74
N LYS A 96 15.90 -5.28 -12.35
CA LYS A 96 15.43 -5.66 -13.69
C LYS A 96 13.92 -5.83 -13.76
N GLU A 97 13.31 -6.41 -12.71
CA GLU A 97 11.86 -6.57 -12.62
C GLU A 97 11.16 -5.22 -12.46
N ILE A 98 11.69 -4.33 -11.61
CA ILE A 98 11.17 -2.96 -11.47
C ILE A 98 11.16 -2.25 -12.84
N GLU A 99 12.27 -2.30 -13.56
CA GLU A 99 12.37 -1.69 -14.89
C GLU A 99 11.43 -2.36 -15.92
N LYS A 100 11.31 -3.69 -15.88
CA LYS A 100 10.39 -4.46 -16.73
C LYS A 100 8.95 -4.01 -16.52
N TYR A 101 8.47 -4.00 -15.27
CA TYR A 101 7.10 -3.62 -14.97
C TYR A 101 6.84 -2.14 -15.23
N LYS A 102 7.82 -1.26 -14.94
CA LYS A 102 7.76 0.15 -15.34
C LYS A 102 7.49 0.29 -16.83
N LYS A 103 8.27 -0.40 -17.69
CA LYS A 103 8.08 -0.36 -19.16
C LYS A 103 6.69 -0.85 -19.59
N ILE A 104 6.13 -1.86 -18.91
CA ILE A 104 4.77 -2.34 -19.19
C ILE A 104 3.75 -1.24 -18.85
N ILE A 105 3.88 -0.60 -17.69
CA ILE A 105 2.99 0.48 -17.24
C ILE A 105 3.09 1.69 -18.19
N GLU A 106 4.28 2.07 -18.64
CA GLU A 106 4.51 3.19 -19.55
C GLU A 106 3.82 3.02 -20.91
N LYS A 107 3.62 1.77 -21.37
CA LYS A 107 2.86 1.50 -22.61
C LYS A 107 1.40 1.94 -22.53
N THR A 108 0.84 2.11 -21.35
CA THR A 108 -0.51 2.66 -21.17
C THR A 108 -0.61 4.13 -21.56
N LYS A 109 0.52 4.85 -21.64
CA LYS A 109 0.65 6.30 -21.93
C LYS A 109 -0.10 7.19 -20.93
N LEU A 110 -0.43 6.68 -19.75
CA LEU A 110 -1.09 7.42 -18.66
C LEU A 110 -0.06 7.91 -17.64
N LYS A 111 -0.25 9.14 -17.15
CA LYS A 111 0.63 9.75 -16.14
C LYS A 111 0.25 9.27 -14.75
N LEU A 112 1.22 8.76 -14.01
CA LEU A 112 1.10 8.36 -12.61
C LEU A 112 2.00 9.23 -11.72
N THR A 113 1.68 9.30 -10.44
CA THR A 113 2.62 9.73 -9.41
C THR A 113 3.62 8.59 -9.13
N LEU A 114 4.72 8.91 -8.46
CA LEU A 114 5.71 7.88 -8.11
C LEU A 114 5.10 6.77 -7.25
N PHE A 115 4.24 7.10 -6.28
CA PHE A 115 3.64 6.09 -5.41
C PHE A 115 2.65 5.20 -6.16
N GLU A 116 1.84 5.77 -7.05
CA GLU A 116 0.94 4.99 -7.93
C GLU A 116 1.72 4.04 -8.85
N LEU A 117 2.85 4.50 -9.42
CA LEU A 117 3.73 3.64 -10.21
C LEU A 117 4.24 2.45 -9.38
N LEU A 118 4.74 2.72 -8.18
CA LEU A 118 5.27 1.67 -7.30
C LEU A 118 4.16 0.69 -6.89
N THR A 119 2.94 1.16 -6.65
CA THR A 119 1.77 0.30 -6.40
C THR A 119 1.47 -0.60 -7.59
N CYS A 120 1.45 -0.06 -8.82
CA CYS A 120 1.26 -0.87 -10.04
C CYS A 120 2.39 -1.90 -10.23
N ILE A 121 3.65 -1.52 -9.96
CA ILE A 121 4.78 -2.46 -10.02
C ILE A 121 4.59 -3.61 -9.04
N TYR A 122 4.16 -3.31 -7.80
CA TYR A 122 3.85 -4.34 -6.80
C TYR A 122 2.78 -5.31 -7.32
N ILE A 123 1.67 -4.78 -7.82
CA ILE A 123 0.56 -5.59 -8.33
C ILE A 123 1.02 -6.53 -9.44
N LEU A 124 1.74 -6.02 -10.45
CA LEU A 124 2.26 -6.82 -11.55
C LEU A 124 3.29 -7.88 -11.10
N ALA A 125 4.06 -7.60 -10.05
CA ALA A 125 5.03 -8.52 -9.50
C ALA A 125 4.36 -9.59 -8.64
N ALA A 126 3.44 -9.19 -7.74
CA ALA A 126 2.71 -10.09 -6.85
C ALA A 126 1.82 -11.07 -7.61
N LYS A 127 1.16 -10.64 -8.71
CA LYS A 127 0.41 -11.51 -9.62
C LYS A 127 1.24 -12.69 -10.17
N LYS A 128 2.56 -12.58 -10.20
CA LYS A 128 3.47 -13.64 -10.71
C LYS A 128 3.95 -14.60 -9.63
N THR A 129 3.56 -14.39 -8.39
CA THR A 129 3.84 -15.30 -7.28
C THR A 129 2.76 -16.39 -7.19
N GLU A 130 2.88 -17.29 -6.22
CA GLU A 130 1.89 -18.35 -6.00
C GLU A 130 0.50 -17.78 -5.71
N SER A 131 -0.54 -18.35 -6.29
CA SER A 131 -1.94 -17.86 -6.21
C SER A 131 -2.49 -17.77 -4.78
N ASN A 132 -2.00 -18.60 -3.86
CA ASN A 132 -2.41 -18.62 -2.46
C ASN A 132 -1.54 -17.75 -1.55
N SER A 133 -0.66 -16.91 -2.09
CA SER A 133 0.17 -16.03 -1.29
C SER A 133 -0.68 -14.99 -0.55
N TYR A 134 -0.33 -14.70 0.71
CA TYR A 134 -0.85 -13.53 1.41
C TYR A 134 -0.18 -12.26 0.89
N ASN A 135 -0.96 -11.22 0.71
CA ASN A 135 -0.51 -9.94 0.18
C ASN A 135 -0.70 -8.85 1.25
N LEU A 136 0.36 -8.49 1.97
CA LEU A 136 0.34 -7.48 3.02
C LEU A 136 0.66 -6.12 2.41
N VAL A 137 -0.32 -5.21 2.41
CA VAL A 137 -0.23 -3.93 1.70
C VAL A 137 -0.34 -2.77 2.67
N GLU A 138 0.77 -2.04 2.85
CA GLU A 138 0.83 -0.85 3.68
C GLU A 138 0.25 0.37 2.96
N SER A 139 -0.71 1.07 3.57
CA SER A 139 -1.22 2.35 3.06
C SER A 139 -0.16 3.47 3.18
N GLY A 140 -0.13 4.37 2.21
CA GLY A 140 0.80 5.51 2.20
C GLY A 140 0.45 6.56 3.26
N LEU A 141 -0.52 7.43 2.96
CA LEU A 141 -0.91 8.55 3.85
C LEU A 141 -2.27 8.35 4.50
N PHE A 142 -3.30 8.31 3.67
CA PHE A 142 -4.69 8.10 4.03
C PHE A 142 -5.24 6.96 3.19
N PHE A 143 -6.30 6.29 3.67
CA PHE A 143 -6.82 5.15 2.94
C PHE A 143 -7.85 5.54 1.88
N LYS A 144 -8.64 6.60 2.10
CA LYS A 144 -9.74 7.04 1.22
C LYS A 144 -9.41 7.07 -0.27
N LYS A 145 -8.31 7.69 -0.62
CA LYS A 145 -7.86 7.89 -2.01
C LYS A 145 -6.42 7.44 -2.19
N ASP A 146 -5.96 6.55 -1.32
CA ASP A 146 -4.63 5.96 -1.40
C ASP A 146 -4.58 4.93 -2.52
N SER A 147 -3.49 4.90 -3.27
CA SER A 147 -3.32 3.95 -4.37
C SER A 147 -3.33 2.47 -3.94
N THR A 148 -3.29 2.21 -2.63
CA THR A 148 -3.41 0.87 -2.06
C THR A 148 -4.85 0.50 -1.69
N ASN A 149 -5.84 1.41 -1.83
CA ASN A 149 -7.26 1.13 -1.62
C ASN A 149 -7.94 0.71 -2.93
N LEU A 150 -7.58 -0.45 -3.43
CA LEU A 150 -8.05 -0.97 -4.72
C LEU A 150 -9.01 -2.16 -4.57
N TRP A 151 -8.85 -2.94 -3.52
CA TRP A 151 -9.64 -4.17 -3.28
C TRP A 151 -10.91 -3.84 -2.50
N SER A 152 -12.06 -4.20 -3.06
CA SER A 152 -13.38 -3.99 -2.43
C SER A 152 -13.61 -4.93 -1.24
N SER A 153 -13.09 -6.15 -1.32
CA SER A 153 -13.26 -7.19 -0.30
C SER A 153 -11.92 -7.85 0.03
N PRO A 154 -10.98 -7.12 0.68
CA PRO A 154 -9.73 -7.72 1.14
C PRO A 154 -10.01 -8.75 2.24
N THR A 155 -9.12 -9.70 2.47
CA THR A 155 -9.25 -10.73 3.51
C THR A 155 -9.34 -10.14 4.91
N ALA A 156 -8.57 -9.07 5.16
CA ALA A 156 -8.62 -8.33 6.42
C ALA A 156 -8.11 -6.89 6.24
N GLN A 157 -8.50 -6.04 7.18
CA GLN A 157 -7.99 -4.68 7.28
C GLN A 157 -7.50 -4.42 8.71
N VAL A 158 -6.24 -4.05 8.86
CA VAL A 158 -5.59 -3.82 10.16
C VAL A 158 -5.36 -2.34 10.34
N VAL A 159 -5.93 -1.77 11.38
CA VAL A 159 -5.78 -0.36 11.75
C VAL A 159 -4.80 -0.26 12.90
N THR A 160 -3.60 0.24 12.64
CA THR A 160 -2.60 0.52 13.68
C THR A 160 -2.91 1.84 14.39
N ASN A 161 -2.03 2.32 15.27
CA ASN A 161 -2.27 3.56 15.98
C ASN A 161 -2.50 4.75 15.02
N ILE A 162 -3.54 5.56 15.28
CA ILE A 162 -3.85 6.80 14.54
C ILE A 162 -3.51 8.01 15.40
N ASN A 163 -2.63 8.85 14.89
CA ASN A 163 -2.16 10.09 15.50
C ASN A 163 -2.28 11.27 14.54
N TYR A 164 -1.92 12.46 15.05
CA TYR A 164 -1.78 13.67 14.23
C TYR A 164 -0.60 13.54 13.27
N GLN A 165 -0.90 13.14 12.04
CA GLN A 165 0.05 13.08 10.92
C GLN A 165 -0.63 13.57 9.65
N HIS A 166 0.14 14.13 8.72
CA HIS A 166 -0.32 14.54 7.38
C HIS A 166 -1.45 15.58 7.40
N GLN A 167 -1.52 16.42 8.44
CA GLN A 167 -2.55 17.44 8.61
C GLN A 167 -2.53 18.51 7.51
N GLU A 168 -1.36 18.68 6.87
CA GLU A 168 -1.17 19.60 5.74
C GLU A 168 -2.05 19.25 4.53
N TRP A 169 -2.48 17.99 4.42
CA TRP A 169 -3.24 17.46 3.28
C TRP A 169 -4.76 17.41 3.50
N ILE A 170 -5.25 17.78 4.67
CA ILE A 170 -6.67 17.71 5.03
C ILE A 170 -7.22 19.03 5.57
N ARG A 171 -8.52 19.18 5.46
CA ARG A 171 -9.30 20.25 6.09
C ARG A 171 -10.63 19.67 6.60
N PRO A 172 -11.04 19.93 7.84
CA PRO A 172 -10.27 20.59 8.90
C PRO A 172 -9.09 19.74 9.39
N LYS A 173 -8.05 20.38 9.97
CA LYS A 173 -6.84 19.73 10.50
C LYS A 173 -7.09 19.09 11.88
N THR A 174 -7.99 18.12 11.95
CA THR A 174 -8.43 17.48 13.20
C THR A 174 -8.16 15.99 13.20
N ILE A 175 -8.05 15.40 14.40
CA ILE A 175 -7.93 13.94 14.54
C ILE A 175 -9.17 13.22 13.99
N GLN A 176 -10.33 13.84 14.10
CA GLN A 176 -11.58 13.30 13.55
C GLN A 176 -11.49 13.16 12.03
N GLU A 177 -11.00 14.19 11.32
CA GLU A 177 -10.84 14.14 9.87
C GLU A 177 -9.77 13.12 9.48
N ILE A 178 -8.66 13.03 10.24
CA ILE A 178 -7.64 11.98 10.02
C ILE A 178 -8.26 10.59 10.13
N CYS A 179 -9.03 10.32 11.19
CA CYS A 179 -9.74 9.05 11.35
C CYS A 179 -10.69 8.79 10.17
N LYS A 180 -11.51 9.77 9.78
CA LYS A 180 -12.42 9.65 8.64
C LYS A 180 -11.68 9.28 7.35
N GLN A 181 -10.55 9.92 7.06
CA GLN A 181 -9.75 9.64 5.86
C GLN A 181 -9.09 8.25 5.91
N LYS A 182 -8.78 7.72 7.11
CA LYS A 182 -8.12 6.42 7.28
C LYS A 182 -9.12 5.27 7.41
N VAL A 183 -10.17 5.40 8.21
CA VAL A 183 -11.07 4.29 8.52
C VAL A 183 -12.48 4.41 7.91
N GLY A 184 -12.90 5.60 7.50
CA GLY A 184 -14.24 5.80 6.92
C GLY A 184 -14.41 5.21 5.50
N TYR A 185 -13.40 4.56 4.97
CA TYR A 185 -13.39 3.95 3.63
C TYR A 185 -12.91 2.49 3.65
N LEU A 186 -12.94 1.89 4.83
CA LEU A 186 -12.73 0.45 5.00
C LEU A 186 -13.91 -0.31 4.39
N SER A 187 -13.66 -1.52 3.92
CA SER A 187 -14.69 -2.41 3.44
C SER A 187 -15.58 -2.87 4.60
N LYS A 188 -16.89 -2.76 4.44
CA LYS A 188 -17.86 -3.19 5.45
C LYS A 188 -18.00 -4.71 5.54
N GLU A 189 -17.62 -5.42 4.49
CA GLU A 189 -17.74 -6.88 4.39
C GLU A 189 -16.45 -7.60 4.83
N THR A 190 -15.47 -6.85 5.32
CA THR A 190 -14.14 -7.35 5.65
C THR A 190 -13.91 -7.30 7.16
N LYS A 191 -13.22 -8.31 7.69
CA LYS A 191 -12.77 -8.29 9.09
C LYS A 191 -11.82 -7.12 9.35
N ILE A 192 -12.17 -6.27 10.32
CA ILE A 192 -11.38 -5.11 10.71
C ILE A 192 -10.76 -5.38 12.08
N TYR A 193 -9.44 -5.30 12.17
CA TYR A 193 -8.69 -5.43 13.42
C TYR A 193 -8.13 -4.05 13.82
N ILE A 194 -8.55 -3.54 14.98
CA ILE A 194 -8.12 -2.22 15.46
C ILE A 194 -7.12 -2.41 16.59
N GLY A 195 -5.88 -1.98 16.35
CA GLY A 195 -4.84 -1.94 17.38
C GLY A 195 -5.12 -0.86 18.44
N LYS A 196 -4.29 -0.83 19.49
CA LYS A 196 -4.42 0.11 20.60
C LYS A 196 -4.47 1.58 20.11
N GLN A 197 -5.48 2.33 20.58
CA GLN A 197 -5.71 3.73 20.27
C GLN A 197 -5.75 4.57 21.56
N LYS A 198 -5.51 5.88 21.45
CA LYS A 198 -5.87 6.81 22.52
C LYS A 198 -7.39 6.83 22.70
N SER A 199 -7.88 6.98 23.93
CA SER A 199 -9.32 6.90 24.27
C SER A 199 -10.20 7.79 23.36
N LYS A 200 -9.81 9.04 23.11
CA LYS A 200 -10.52 9.95 22.20
C LYS A 200 -10.55 9.41 20.77
N THR A 201 -9.41 8.92 20.27
CA THR A 201 -9.29 8.36 18.91
C THR A 201 -10.15 7.11 18.76
N SER A 202 -10.14 6.22 19.77
CA SER A 202 -10.96 5.01 19.78
C SER A 202 -12.45 5.33 19.67
N LYS A 203 -12.96 6.29 20.45
CA LYS A 203 -14.35 6.74 20.35
C LYS A 203 -14.71 7.25 18.95
N ILE A 204 -13.82 8.05 18.33
CA ILE A 204 -14.03 8.57 16.97
C ILE A 204 -14.08 7.42 15.97
N ILE A 205 -13.16 6.47 16.04
CA ILE A 205 -13.11 5.32 15.12
C ILE A 205 -14.40 4.50 15.24
N ASN A 206 -14.83 4.18 16.45
CA ASN A 206 -16.07 3.43 16.67
C ASN A 206 -17.29 4.15 16.07
N ASN A 207 -17.40 5.46 16.24
CA ASN A 207 -18.50 6.26 15.64
C ASN A 207 -18.46 6.31 14.11
N ILE A 208 -17.31 6.08 13.49
CA ILE A 208 -17.18 6.07 12.02
C ILE A 208 -17.53 4.69 11.45
N LEU A 209 -17.25 3.62 12.20
CA LEU A 209 -17.42 2.25 11.74
C LEU A 209 -18.81 1.66 12.04
N ASN A 210 -19.52 2.22 13.04
CA ASN A 210 -20.93 1.93 13.30
C ASN A 210 -21.83 2.71 12.34
#